data_a699bbfe735c905bfe082bc5eba05353
#
_entry.id   a699bbfe735c905bfe082bc5eba05353
#
_cell.length_a   1.000
_cell.length_b   1.000
_cell.length_c   1.000
_cell.angle_alpha   90.00
_cell.angle_beta   90.00
_cell.angle_gamma   90.00
#
_symmetry.space_group_name_H-M   'P 1'
#
loop_
_entity.id
_entity.type
_entity.pdbx_description
1 polymer ?
#
loop_
_entity_poly.entity_id
_entity_poly.type
_entity_poly.pdbx_seq_one_letter_code
_entity_poly.pdbx_strand_id
1 'polypeptide(L)'
;MVGWNEPSREKRLGVLSTVLSSFFLGWAPILGKMAYSGGATPFTVVAFRTAAAALLLWFAFLALWRREIPIDWRDLVGCLGVGAVNGFGSLLYYSSLSRLDASRAALLNTLYPLWVVLFLFAAGQPLTLLTLARLGLSMVGTYLLTRGGPAEQDWLGVTLMIASAATYGWHLVMGQWVLADVPSRKATLYIVTAMACVVGLARGLQAQPVEPVTMAGWRAILALGLTTALSRLAMFAGLEQLGGIETALTSLLELLVSLLLAFLLLGERLTEGQWLGGMLLMASLVLMTRDRGVRLAEGNVPMEWDNTSA
;
A
#
# COMPACT_ATOMS: atom_id res chain seq x y z
N MET A 1 -11.48 -38.50 3.79
CA MET A 1 -12.30 -37.29 3.81
C MET A 1 -11.49 -36.24 4.55
N VAL A 2 -10.88 -35.30 3.82
CA VAL A 2 -10.15 -34.16 4.42
C VAL A 2 -11.22 -33.18 4.88
N GLY A 3 -11.45 -33.10 6.20
CA GLY A 3 -12.36 -32.13 6.78
C GLY A 3 -11.88 -30.72 6.46
N TRP A 4 -12.67 -29.95 5.74
CA TRP A 4 -12.50 -28.52 5.59
C TRP A 4 -12.76 -27.87 6.96
N ASN A 5 -11.69 -27.63 7.74
CA ASN A 5 -11.84 -26.81 8.93
C ASN A 5 -12.33 -25.42 8.48
N GLU A 6 -13.52 -25.04 8.91
CA GLU A 6 -14.03 -23.67 8.71
C GLU A 6 -13.01 -22.68 9.28
N PRO A 7 -12.63 -21.63 8.52
CA PRO A 7 -11.70 -20.62 9.01
C PRO A 7 -12.26 -19.98 10.28
N SER A 8 -11.39 -19.77 11.27
CA SER A 8 -11.78 -19.13 12.53
C SER A 8 -12.48 -17.77 12.26
N ARG A 9 -13.36 -17.35 13.18
CA ARG A 9 -14.06 -16.06 13.07
C ARG A 9 -13.09 -14.90 12.85
N GLU A 10 -11.94 -14.92 13.49
CA GLU A 10 -10.87 -13.92 13.37
C GLU A 10 -10.30 -13.89 11.94
N LYS A 11 -9.99 -15.04 11.38
CA LYS A 11 -9.47 -15.13 10.01
C LYS A 11 -10.48 -14.61 8.98
N ARG A 12 -11.78 -14.90 9.17
CA ARG A 12 -12.85 -14.36 8.29
C ARG A 12 -12.94 -12.83 8.40
N LEU A 13 -12.83 -12.27 9.61
CA LEU A 13 -12.81 -10.83 9.82
C LEU A 13 -11.57 -10.17 9.21
N GLY A 14 -10.40 -10.79 9.32
CA GLY A 14 -9.17 -10.34 8.69
C GLY A 14 -9.29 -10.26 7.17
N VAL A 15 -9.80 -11.31 6.53
CA VAL A 15 -10.04 -11.32 5.08
C VAL A 15 -11.04 -10.23 4.68
N LEU A 16 -12.16 -10.10 5.39
CA LEU A 16 -13.15 -9.06 5.10
C LEU A 16 -12.56 -7.65 5.23
N SER A 17 -11.77 -7.41 6.27
CA SER A 17 -11.09 -6.13 6.48
C SER A 17 -10.13 -5.83 5.34
N THR A 18 -9.32 -6.80 4.91
CA THR A 18 -8.38 -6.62 3.79
C THR A 18 -9.10 -6.40 2.46
N VAL A 19 -10.19 -7.12 2.19
CA VAL A 19 -11.03 -6.91 0.99
C VAL A 19 -11.62 -5.49 0.99
N LEU A 20 -12.12 -5.03 2.12
CA LEU A 20 -12.65 -3.68 2.26
C LEU A 20 -11.56 -2.62 2.05
N SER A 21 -10.37 -2.85 2.61
CA SER A 21 -9.19 -2.01 2.36
C SER A 21 -8.87 -1.92 0.88
N SER A 22 -8.83 -3.07 0.20
CA SER A 22 -8.50 -3.17 -1.24
C SER A 22 -9.51 -2.41 -2.10
N PHE A 23 -10.79 -2.47 -1.75
CA PHE A 23 -11.82 -1.70 -2.43
C PHE A 23 -11.57 -0.20 -2.33
N PHE A 24 -11.28 0.32 -1.13
CA PHE A 24 -11.01 1.74 -0.95
C PHE A 24 -9.67 2.16 -1.58
N LEU A 25 -8.63 1.34 -1.49
CA LEU A 25 -7.33 1.63 -2.12
C LEU A 25 -7.41 1.65 -3.64
N GLY A 26 -8.25 0.81 -4.24
CA GLY A 26 -8.45 0.77 -5.69
C GLY A 26 -8.94 2.07 -6.30
N TRP A 27 -9.56 2.96 -5.51
CA TRP A 27 -9.93 4.30 -5.94
C TRP A 27 -8.75 5.27 -6.02
N ALA A 28 -7.63 4.96 -5.36
CA ALA A 28 -6.53 5.92 -5.20
C ALA A 28 -5.94 6.43 -6.54
N PRO A 29 -5.60 5.59 -7.53
CA PRO A 29 -5.06 6.08 -8.80
C PRO A 29 -6.09 6.91 -9.57
N ILE A 30 -7.38 6.57 -9.51
CA ILE A 30 -8.44 7.25 -10.23
C ILE A 30 -8.68 8.65 -9.68
N LEU A 31 -8.90 8.73 -8.37
CA LEU A 31 -9.09 10.02 -7.70
C LEU A 31 -7.83 10.90 -7.78
N GLY A 32 -6.63 10.29 -7.80
CA GLY A 32 -5.38 10.98 -8.07
C GLY A 32 -5.36 11.62 -9.45
N LYS A 33 -5.73 10.88 -10.48
CA LYS A 33 -5.84 11.41 -11.86
C LYS A 33 -6.90 12.51 -11.96
N MET A 34 -8.04 12.34 -11.32
CA MET A 34 -9.08 13.38 -11.26
C MET A 34 -8.59 14.65 -10.55
N ALA A 35 -7.78 14.53 -9.51
CA ALA A 35 -7.18 15.67 -8.83
C ALA A 35 -6.17 16.40 -9.75
N TYR A 36 -5.35 15.65 -10.50
CA TYR A 36 -4.40 16.23 -11.48
C TYR A 36 -5.12 16.94 -12.62
N SER A 37 -6.18 16.36 -13.16
CA SER A 37 -7.00 17.04 -14.16
C SER A 37 -7.66 18.31 -13.63
N GLY A 38 -7.85 18.41 -12.31
CA GLY A 38 -8.30 19.60 -11.60
C GLY A 38 -7.21 20.64 -11.33
N GLY A 39 -5.95 20.42 -11.77
CA GLY A 39 -4.82 21.34 -11.61
C GLY A 39 -3.94 21.09 -10.38
N ALA A 40 -4.20 20.04 -9.60
CA ALA A 40 -3.40 19.73 -8.43
C ALA A 40 -2.04 19.10 -8.81
N THR A 41 -0.96 19.46 -8.09
CA THR A 41 0.34 18.78 -8.20
C THR A 41 0.39 17.53 -7.32
N PRO A 42 1.32 16.58 -7.59
CA PRO A 42 1.50 15.40 -6.75
C PRO A 42 1.69 15.71 -5.27
N PHE A 43 2.49 16.72 -4.96
CA PHE A 43 2.75 17.11 -3.56
C PHE A 43 1.51 17.68 -2.88
N THR A 44 0.72 18.48 -3.59
CA THR A 44 -0.56 19.01 -3.09
C THR A 44 -1.55 17.87 -2.85
N VAL A 45 -1.70 16.94 -3.81
CA VAL A 45 -2.58 15.78 -3.63
C VAL A 45 -2.18 14.98 -2.41
N VAL A 46 -0.90 14.60 -2.28
CA VAL A 46 -0.43 13.76 -1.15
C VAL A 46 -0.59 14.47 0.18
N ALA A 47 -0.22 15.74 0.28
CA ALA A 47 -0.29 16.49 1.53
C ALA A 47 -1.74 16.65 2.01
N PHE A 48 -2.63 17.15 1.15
CA PHE A 48 -4.01 17.43 1.57
C PHE A 48 -4.85 16.17 1.76
N ARG A 49 -4.70 15.12 0.93
CA ARG A 49 -5.39 13.85 1.17
C ARG A 49 -4.98 13.21 2.49
N THR A 50 -3.67 13.25 2.82
CA THR A 50 -3.17 12.61 4.04
C THR A 50 -3.52 13.43 5.27
N ALA A 51 -3.48 14.77 5.17
CA ALA A 51 -3.98 15.65 6.21
C ALA A 51 -5.47 15.43 6.46
N ALA A 52 -6.29 15.33 5.41
CA ALA A 52 -7.72 15.02 5.54
C ALA A 52 -7.95 13.66 6.20
N ALA A 53 -7.17 12.63 5.80
CA ALA A 53 -7.26 11.30 6.43
C ALA A 53 -6.88 11.35 7.92
N ALA A 54 -5.79 12.03 8.28
CA ALA A 54 -5.38 12.19 9.66
C ALA A 54 -6.43 12.94 10.49
N LEU A 55 -6.98 14.03 9.98
CA LEU A 55 -8.03 14.81 10.65
C LEU A 55 -9.30 13.98 10.87
N LEU A 56 -9.73 13.21 9.87
CA LEU A 56 -10.87 12.30 9.99
C LEU A 56 -10.63 11.22 11.06
N LEU A 57 -9.43 10.64 11.11
CA LEU A 57 -9.07 9.67 12.14
C LEU A 57 -9.04 10.31 13.53
N TRP A 58 -8.40 11.47 13.68
CA TRP A 58 -8.40 12.18 14.97
C TRP A 58 -9.80 12.54 15.43
N PHE A 59 -10.65 13.03 14.53
CA PHE A 59 -12.06 13.31 14.85
C PHE A 59 -12.80 12.05 15.33
N ALA A 60 -12.65 10.92 14.61
CA ALA A 60 -13.26 9.64 14.99
C ALA A 60 -12.74 9.16 16.35
N PHE A 61 -11.41 9.26 16.60
CA PHE A 61 -10.84 8.85 17.89
C PHE A 61 -11.30 9.73 19.05
N LEU A 62 -11.33 11.04 18.86
CA LEU A 62 -11.83 11.97 19.88
C LEU A 62 -13.31 11.78 20.18
N ALA A 63 -14.12 11.40 19.18
CA ALA A 63 -15.54 11.18 19.34
C ALA A 63 -15.88 9.79 19.92
N LEU A 64 -15.20 8.73 19.44
CA LEU A 64 -15.61 7.34 19.67
C LEU A 64 -14.60 6.53 20.50
N TRP A 65 -13.28 6.81 20.38
CA TRP A 65 -12.20 5.96 20.91
C TRP A 65 -11.17 6.72 21.75
N ARG A 66 -11.61 7.72 22.52
CA ARG A 66 -10.69 8.56 23.34
C ARG A 66 -9.78 7.75 24.26
N ARG A 67 -10.26 6.61 24.75
CA ARG A 67 -9.50 5.73 25.65
C ARG A 67 -8.35 5.01 24.94
N GLU A 68 -8.36 4.91 23.62
CA GLU A 68 -7.32 4.27 22.82
C GLU A 68 -6.21 5.26 22.38
N ILE A 69 -6.35 6.56 22.65
CA ILE A 69 -5.34 7.57 22.26
C ILE A 69 -4.03 7.43 23.02
N PRO A 70 -3.98 7.19 24.35
CA PRO A 70 -2.70 7.10 25.03
C PRO A 70 -1.80 6.01 24.42
N ILE A 71 -0.52 6.35 24.17
CA ILE A 71 0.48 5.48 23.55
C ILE A 71 1.79 5.63 24.28
N ASP A 72 2.50 4.52 24.48
CA ASP A 72 3.82 4.52 25.06
C ASP A 72 4.86 5.05 24.06
N TRP A 73 5.96 5.60 24.58
CA TRP A 73 6.99 6.22 23.73
C TRP A 73 7.60 5.24 22.72
N ARG A 74 7.85 3.99 23.11
CA ARG A 74 8.41 2.95 22.24
C ARG A 74 7.47 2.67 21.07
N ASP A 75 6.20 2.47 21.35
CA ASP A 75 5.15 2.22 20.37
C ASP A 75 4.98 3.40 19.42
N LEU A 76 5.03 4.62 19.98
CA LEU A 76 4.97 5.86 19.19
C LEU A 76 6.13 5.92 18.18
N VAL A 77 7.36 5.67 18.61
CA VAL A 77 8.54 5.68 17.73
C VAL A 77 8.40 4.65 16.62
N GLY A 78 7.92 3.44 16.92
CA GLY A 78 7.60 2.42 15.92
C GLY A 78 6.58 2.92 14.89
N CYS A 79 5.46 3.47 15.36
CA CYS A 79 4.43 4.04 14.49
C CYS A 79 4.96 5.20 13.62
N LEU A 80 5.79 6.08 14.21
CA LEU A 80 6.41 7.19 13.47
C LEU A 80 7.33 6.70 12.35
N GLY A 81 8.14 5.66 12.62
CA GLY A 81 9.00 5.03 11.61
C GLY A 81 8.20 4.45 10.43
N VAL A 82 7.18 3.65 10.74
CA VAL A 82 6.27 3.08 9.72
C VAL A 82 5.57 4.16 8.93
N GLY A 83 5.08 5.21 9.59
CA GLY A 83 4.41 6.34 8.97
C GLY A 83 5.34 7.17 8.08
N ALA A 84 6.60 7.36 8.50
CA ALA A 84 7.60 8.07 7.71
C ALA A 84 7.92 7.34 6.40
N VAL A 85 8.14 6.02 6.46
CA VAL A 85 8.36 5.18 5.28
C VAL A 85 7.16 5.26 4.33
N ASN A 86 5.94 5.15 4.86
CA ASN A 86 4.74 5.24 4.06
C ASN A 86 4.51 6.65 3.46
N GLY A 87 4.84 7.71 4.20
CA GLY A 87 4.80 9.08 3.72
C GLY A 87 5.74 9.30 2.53
N PHE A 88 6.98 8.84 2.65
CA PHE A 88 7.96 8.89 1.56
C PHE A 88 7.50 8.07 0.35
N GLY A 89 7.06 6.82 0.57
CA GLY A 89 6.51 5.97 -0.49
C GLY A 89 5.32 6.60 -1.21
N SER A 90 4.46 7.32 -0.48
CA SER A 90 3.34 8.04 -1.07
C SER A 90 3.76 9.20 -1.98
N LEU A 91 4.82 9.93 -1.63
CA LEU A 91 5.39 10.96 -2.51
C LEU A 91 5.88 10.34 -3.82
N LEU A 92 6.59 9.21 -3.76
CA LEU A 92 7.03 8.47 -4.94
C LEU A 92 5.84 7.99 -5.78
N TYR A 93 4.81 7.40 -5.15
CA TYR A 93 3.61 6.91 -5.80
C TYR A 93 2.90 8.00 -6.61
N TYR A 94 2.56 9.11 -5.97
CA TYR A 94 1.82 10.19 -6.62
C TYR A 94 2.65 10.97 -7.63
N SER A 95 3.97 11.08 -7.43
CA SER A 95 4.89 11.60 -8.44
C SER A 95 4.97 10.70 -9.67
N SER A 96 4.94 9.38 -9.50
CA SER A 96 4.84 8.43 -10.60
C SER A 96 3.48 8.50 -11.29
N LEU A 97 2.38 8.51 -10.52
CA LEU A 97 1.01 8.55 -11.04
C LEU A 97 0.74 9.80 -11.89
N SER A 98 1.43 10.91 -11.65
CA SER A 98 1.33 12.10 -12.51
C SER A 98 1.93 11.90 -13.91
N ARG A 99 2.79 10.88 -14.07
CA ARG A 99 3.53 10.56 -15.29
C ARG A 99 2.99 9.32 -16.02
N LEU A 100 2.42 8.38 -15.31
CA LEU A 100 1.90 7.12 -15.83
C LEU A 100 0.37 7.13 -15.87
N ASP A 101 -0.22 6.33 -16.74
CA ASP A 101 -1.66 6.04 -16.71
C ASP A 101 -2.03 5.33 -15.39
N ALA A 102 -3.28 5.48 -14.96
CA ALA A 102 -3.74 4.89 -13.71
C ALA A 102 -3.62 3.35 -13.72
N SER A 103 -3.95 2.73 -14.84
CA SER A 103 -3.84 1.27 -15.03
C SER A 103 -2.39 0.78 -14.93
N ARG A 104 -1.44 1.47 -15.58
CA ARG A 104 0.00 1.12 -15.50
C ARG A 104 0.54 1.32 -14.09
N ALA A 105 0.17 2.42 -13.46
CA ALA A 105 0.57 2.71 -12.09
C ALA A 105 0.06 1.62 -11.13
N ALA A 106 -1.22 1.21 -11.25
CA ALA A 106 -1.80 0.15 -10.44
C ALA A 106 -1.08 -1.19 -10.65
N LEU A 107 -0.82 -1.58 -11.92
CA LEU A 107 -0.12 -2.82 -12.25
C LEU A 107 1.31 -2.85 -11.71
N LEU A 108 2.09 -1.77 -11.87
CA LEU A 108 3.45 -1.68 -11.34
C LEU A 108 3.46 -1.67 -9.80
N ASN A 109 2.47 -1.04 -9.18
CA ASN A 109 2.35 -1.05 -7.73
C ASN A 109 2.20 -2.47 -7.17
N THR A 110 1.58 -3.41 -7.91
CA THR A 110 1.45 -4.82 -7.48
C THR A 110 2.78 -5.58 -7.34
N LEU A 111 3.92 -4.95 -7.61
CA LEU A 111 5.24 -5.49 -7.27
C LEU A 111 5.55 -5.48 -5.77
N TYR A 112 4.81 -4.74 -4.94
CA TYR A 112 5.13 -4.65 -3.51
C TYR A 112 5.17 -5.99 -2.76
N PRO A 113 4.36 -7.03 -3.04
CA PRO A 113 4.49 -8.30 -2.35
C PRO A 113 5.82 -9.01 -2.64
N LEU A 114 6.40 -8.80 -3.83
CA LEU A 114 7.75 -9.31 -4.13
C LEU A 114 8.81 -8.63 -3.26
N TRP A 115 8.68 -7.32 -3.04
CA TRP A 115 9.55 -6.59 -2.13
C TRP A 115 9.41 -7.07 -0.70
N VAL A 116 8.19 -7.40 -0.24
CA VAL A 116 7.98 -8.03 1.08
C VAL A 116 8.83 -9.31 1.19
N VAL A 117 8.77 -10.19 0.19
CA VAL A 117 9.58 -11.43 0.17
C VAL A 117 11.08 -11.14 0.17
N LEU A 118 11.52 -10.16 -0.64
CA LEU A 118 12.95 -9.78 -0.70
C LEU A 118 13.45 -9.23 0.64
N PHE A 119 12.65 -8.42 1.34
CA PHE A 119 13.02 -7.90 2.65
C PHE A 119 13.07 -9.00 3.71
N LEU A 120 12.13 -9.95 3.68
CA LEU A 120 12.16 -11.11 4.56
C LEU A 120 13.37 -12.02 4.28
N PHE A 121 13.75 -12.16 3.01
CA PHE A 121 14.99 -12.85 2.66
C PHE A 121 16.23 -12.14 3.20
N ALA A 122 16.31 -10.83 3.06
CA ALA A 122 17.39 -10.04 3.64
C ALA A 122 17.46 -10.14 5.18
N ALA A 123 16.32 -10.44 5.82
CA ALA A 123 16.22 -10.74 7.24
C ALA A 123 16.59 -12.21 7.60
N GLY A 124 17.16 -12.97 6.66
CA GLY A 124 17.68 -14.33 6.89
C GLY A 124 16.73 -15.46 6.51
N GLN A 125 15.59 -15.19 5.89
CA GLN A 125 14.69 -16.24 5.44
C GLN A 125 15.17 -16.86 4.11
N PRO A 126 15.13 -18.21 3.92
CA PRO A 126 15.68 -18.85 2.74
C PRO A 126 14.86 -18.55 1.48
N LEU A 127 15.55 -18.24 0.37
CA LEU A 127 14.93 -18.20 -0.95
C LEU A 127 14.70 -19.61 -1.48
N THR A 128 13.49 -19.85 -1.94
CA THR A 128 13.16 -21.09 -2.65
C THR A 128 13.33 -20.92 -4.17
N LEU A 129 13.50 -22.03 -4.90
CA LEU A 129 13.52 -21.99 -6.37
C LEU A 129 12.22 -21.39 -6.93
N LEU A 130 11.11 -21.62 -6.25
CA LEU A 130 9.82 -21.04 -6.60
C LEU A 130 9.83 -19.52 -6.46
N THR A 131 10.49 -18.98 -5.43
CA THR A 131 10.66 -17.53 -5.25
C THR A 131 11.48 -16.93 -6.41
N LEU A 132 12.55 -17.59 -6.85
CA LEU A 132 13.35 -17.14 -8.00
C LEU A 132 12.54 -17.16 -9.30
N ALA A 133 11.75 -18.21 -9.53
CA ALA A 133 10.86 -18.29 -10.70
C ALA A 133 9.83 -17.15 -10.71
N ARG A 134 9.26 -16.79 -9.54
CA ARG A 134 8.32 -15.67 -9.40
C ARG A 134 8.99 -14.33 -9.68
N LEU A 135 10.20 -14.11 -9.17
CA LEU A 135 10.98 -12.89 -9.47
C LEU A 135 11.19 -12.75 -10.98
N GLY A 136 11.62 -13.83 -11.65
CA GLY A 136 11.78 -13.85 -13.10
C GLY A 136 10.49 -13.53 -13.86
N LEU A 137 9.39 -14.17 -13.46
CA LEU A 137 8.07 -13.94 -14.05
C LEU A 137 7.59 -12.49 -13.88
N SER A 138 7.85 -11.90 -12.70
CA SER A 138 7.52 -10.50 -12.42
C SER A 138 8.38 -9.52 -13.22
N MET A 139 9.65 -9.82 -13.42
CA MET A 139 10.53 -8.99 -14.26
C MET A 139 10.05 -8.98 -15.72
N VAL A 140 9.69 -10.14 -16.28
CA VAL A 140 9.12 -10.23 -17.63
C VAL A 140 7.77 -9.50 -17.70
N GLY A 141 6.89 -9.70 -16.72
CA GLY A 141 5.60 -9.00 -16.63
C GLY A 141 5.76 -7.49 -16.60
N THR A 142 6.66 -6.97 -15.76
CA THR A 142 6.98 -5.54 -15.67
C THR A 142 7.51 -5.00 -16.99
N TYR A 143 8.41 -5.73 -17.65
CA TYR A 143 8.93 -5.35 -18.95
C TYR A 143 7.84 -5.21 -20.03
N LEU A 144 6.93 -6.17 -20.11
CA LEU A 144 5.81 -6.12 -21.05
C LEU A 144 4.84 -4.98 -20.74
N LEU A 145 4.57 -4.70 -19.46
CA LEU A 145 3.75 -3.57 -19.04
C LEU A 145 4.34 -2.23 -19.44
N THR A 146 5.66 -2.12 -19.41
CA THR A 146 6.33 -0.87 -19.75
C THR A 146 6.42 -0.64 -21.26
N ARG A 147 6.40 -1.66 -22.11
CA ARG A 147 6.58 -1.54 -23.58
C ARG A 147 5.30 -1.24 -24.37
N GLY A 148 4.12 -1.29 -23.81
CA GLY A 148 2.86 -1.38 -24.59
C GLY A 148 2.06 -0.08 -24.78
N GLY A 149 2.62 1.13 -24.71
CA GLY A 149 1.82 2.36 -24.85
C GLY A 149 2.24 3.25 -26.02
N PRO A 150 1.29 4.07 -26.55
CA PRO A 150 1.53 4.96 -27.68
C PRO A 150 2.41 6.19 -27.35
N ALA A 151 2.70 6.45 -26.07
CA ALA A 151 3.57 7.53 -25.64
C ALA A 151 5.01 7.04 -25.39
N GLU A 152 6.00 7.91 -25.58
CA GLU A 152 7.37 7.67 -25.16
C GLU A 152 7.41 7.18 -23.70
N GLN A 153 8.26 6.16 -23.47
CA GLN A 153 8.33 5.46 -22.21
C GLN A 153 8.88 6.38 -21.11
N ASP A 154 8.06 6.82 -20.18
CA ASP A 154 8.50 7.61 -19.02
C ASP A 154 9.18 6.70 -17.97
N TRP A 155 10.47 6.43 -18.20
CA TRP A 155 11.30 5.61 -17.30
C TRP A 155 11.37 6.18 -15.88
N LEU A 156 11.30 7.50 -15.74
CA LEU A 156 11.28 8.12 -14.42
C LEU A 156 9.98 7.76 -13.68
N GLY A 157 8.84 7.82 -14.37
CA GLY A 157 7.56 7.38 -13.79
C GLY A 157 7.60 5.91 -13.35
N VAL A 158 8.13 5.02 -14.19
CA VAL A 158 8.30 3.60 -13.87
C VAL A 158 9.19 3.39 -12.66
N THR A 159 10.37 4.03 -12.64
CA THR A 159 11.32 3.90 -11.53
C THR A 159 10.75 4.41 -10.21
N LEU A 160 10.05 5.53 -10.24
CA LEU A 160 9.37 6.08 -9.06
C LEU A 160 8.30 5.11 -8.53
N MET A 161 7.55 4.43 -9.41
CA MET A 161 6.54 3.45 -8.99
C MET A 161 7.16 2.19 -8.40
N ILE A 162 8.23 1.67 -9.00
CA ILE A 162 8.97 0.51 -8.46
C ILE A 162 9.55 0.85 -7.07
N ALA A 163 10.13 2.03 -6.91
CA ALA A 163 10.62 2.50 -5.62
C ALA A 163 9.48 2.68 -4.60
N SER A 164 8.32 3.19 -5.04
CA SER A 164 7.12 3.26 -4.21
C SER A 164 6.64 1.88 -3.77
N ALA A 165 6.59 0.91 -4.67
CA ALA A 165 6.22 -0.47 -4.34
C ALA A 165 7.20 -1.09 -3.32
N ALA A 166 8.51 -0.80 -3.44
CA ALA A 166 9.50 -1.23 -2.46
C ALA A 166 9.27 -0.60 -1.07
N THR A 167 9.07 0.71 -1.01
CA THR A 167 8.78 1.38 0.27
C THR A 167 7.46 0.91 0.88
N TYR A 168 6.47 0.58 0.06
CA TYR A 168 5.21 0.03 0.53
C TYR A 168 5.37 -1.40 1.07
N GLY A 169 6.16 -2.24 0.40
CA GLY A 169 6.53 -3.56 0.91
C GLY A 169 7.24 -3.47 2.26
N TRP A 170 8.19 -2.55 2.40
CA TRP A 170 8.89 -2.30 3.66
C TRP A 170 7.95 -1.78 4.76
N HIS A 171 7.04 -0.87 4.41
CA HIS A 171 5.99 -0.40 5.31
C HIS A 171 5.12 -1.54 5.87
N LEU A 172 4.76 -2.54 5.06
CA LEU A 172 4.00 -3.70 5.52
C LEU A 172 4.81 -4.57 6.49
N VAL A 173 6.08 -4.83 6.19
CA VAL A 173 6.98 -5.59 7.07
C VAL A 173 7.15 -4.87 8.42
N MET A 174 7.48 -3.58 8.41
CA MET A 174 7.60 -2.80 9.64
C MET A 174 6.25 -2.72 10.39
N GLY A 175 5.15 -2.54 9.65
CA GLY A 175 3.80 -2.48 10.22
C GLY A 175 3.44 -3.76 10.98
N GLN A 176 3.83 -4.92 10.47
CA GLN A 176 3.64 -6.21 11.14
C GLN A 176 4.38 -6.26 12.49
N TRP A 177 5.61 -5.73 12.56
CA TRP A 177 6.37 -5.68 13.81
C TRP A 177 5.73 -4.75 14.85
N VAL A 178 5.27 -3.58 14.42
CA VAL A 178 4.57 -2.63 15.32
C VAL A 178 3.25 -3.22 15.83
N LEU A 179 2.50 -3.94 14.99
CA LEU A 179 1.22 -4.53 15.38
C LEU A 179 1.35 -5.72 16.35
N ALA A 180 2.55 -6.21 16.59
CA ALA A 180 2.77 -7.20 17.64
C ALA A 180 2.50 -6.65 19.05
N ASP A 181 2.80 -5.35 19.25
CA ASP A 181 2.69 -4.68 20.56
C ASP A 181 1.57 -3.64 20.60
N VAL A 182 1.16 -3.10 19.45
CA VAL A 182 0.22 -1.99 19.34
C VAL A 182 -1.07 -2.40 18.63
N PRO A 183 -2.26 -2.22 19.24
CA PRO A 183 -3.53 -2.51 18.58
C PRO A 183 -3.68 -1.77 17.25
N SER A 184 -4.22 -2.45 16.23
CA SER A 184 -4.28 -1.97 14.84
C SER A 184 -4.92 -0.58 14.67
N ARG A 185 -5.97 -0.28 15.43
CA ARG A 185 -6.61 1.04 15.40
C ARG A 185 -5.67 2.13 15.88
N LYS A 186 -5.03 1.93 17.04
CA LYS A 186 -4.06 2.89 17.61
C LYS A 186 -2.89 3.08 16.65
N ALA A 187 -2.30 2.00 16.14
CA ALA A 187 -1.23 2.05 15.14
C ALA A 187 -1.66 2.87 13.91
N THR A 188 -2.87 2.64 13.38
CA THR A 188 -3.40 3.40 12.22
C THR A 188 -3.39 4.91 12.48
N LEU A 189 -3.89 5.36 13.64
CA LEU A 189 -3.93 6.78 13.98
C LEU A 189 -2.54 7.43 13.91
N TYR A 190 -1.56 6.85 14.59
CA TYR A 190 -0.21 7.42 14.67
C TYR A 190 0.59 7.26 13.40
N ILE A 191 0.45 6.15 12.68
CA ILE A 191 1.11 5.92 11.38
C ILE A 191 0.60 6.93 10.35
N VAL A 192 -0.73 7.16 10.25
CA VAL A 192 -1.28 8.13 9.31
C VAL A 192 -0.93 9.56 9.72
N THR A 193 -0.86 9.86 11.01
CA THR A 193 -0.41 11.17 11.52
C THR A 193 1.06 11.42 11.13
N ALA A 194 1.95 10.45 11.35
CA ALA A 194 3.36 10.56 10.96
C ALA A 194 3.51 10.71 9.43
N MET A 195 2.74 9.95 8.67
CA MET A 195 2.67 10.10 7.22
C MET A 195 2.26 11.52 6.82
N ALA A 196 1.23 12.10 7.47
CA ALA A 196 0.77 13.45 7.20
C ALA A 196 1.85 14.50 7.53
N CYS A 197 2.60 14.32 8.62
CA CYS A 197 3.72 15.18 8.98
C CYS A 197 4.82 15.15 7.92
N VAL A 198 5.23 13.95 7.46
CA VAL A 198 6.29 13.81 6.44
C VAL A 198 5.89 14.44 5.13
N VAL A 199 4.69 14.16 4.62
CA VAL A 199 4.25 14.72 3.32
C VAL A 199 3.92 16.21 3.43
N GLY A 200 3.40 16.64 4.57
CA GLY A 200 3.17 18.05 4.88
C GLY A 200 4.47 18.85 4.92
N LEU A 201 5.50 18.31 5.57
CA LEU A 201 6.85 18.89 5.58
C LEU A 201 7.43 18.96 4.15
N ALA A 202 7.36 17.87 3.38
CA ALA A 202 7.84 17.83 2.00
C ALA A 202 7.13 18.89 1.12
N ARG A 203 5.82 19.09 1.31
CA ARG A 203 5.07 20.15 0.62
C ARG A 203 5.48 21.55 1.09
N GLY A 204 5.67 21.74 2.39
CA GLY A 204 6.11 23.01 2.98
C GLY A 204 7.51 23.43 2.52
N LEU A 205 8.43 22.49 2.38
CA LEU A 205 9.79 22.74 1.90
C LEU A 205 9.86 23.21 0.44
N GLN A 206 8.82 22.97 -0.36
CA GLN A 206 8.75 23.53 -1.71
C GLN A 206 8.59 25.04 -1.72
N ALA A 207 8.16 25.64 -0.59
CA ALA A 207 7.97 27.10 -0.41
C ALA A 207 7.13 27.77 -1.53
N GLN A 208 6.30 27.01 -2.22
CA GLN A 208 5.45 27.50 -3.31
C GLN A 208 4.00 27.64 -2.81
N PRO A 209 3.26 28.66 -3.26
CA PRO A 209 1.83 28.74 -2.97
C PRO A 209 1.10 27.50 -3.52
N VAL A 210 -0.08 27.21 -2.96
CA VAL A 210 -0.94 26.16 -3.51
C VAL A 210 -1.44 26.65 -4.87
N GLU A 211 -1.23 25.82 -5.88
CA GLU A 211 -1.71 26.07 -7.24
C GLU A 211 -3.25 26.20 -7.27
N PRO A 212 -3.81 26.90 -8.26
CA PRO A 212 -5.27 27.01 -8.41
C PRO A 212 -5.84 25.65 -8.78
N VAL A 213 -6.46 24.98 -7.80
CA VAL A 213 -7.14 23.70 -7.97
C VAL A 213 -8.64 23.95 -8.13
N THR A 214 -9.26 23.33 -9.12
CA THR A 214 -10.71 23.40 -9.33
C THR A 214 -11.49 22.75 -8.20
N MET A 215 -12.77 23.09 -8.06
CA MET A 215 -13.65 22.44 -7.06
C MET A 215 -13.74 20.92 -7.28
N ALA A 216 -13.71 20.45 -8.53
CA ALA A 216 -13.66 19.02 -8.84
C ALA A 216 -12.37 18.37 -8.32
N GLY A 217 -11.21 19.03 -8.49
CA GLY A 217 -9.93 18.57 -7.95
C GLY A 217 -9.94 18.48 -6.43
N TRP A 218 -10.48 19.48 -5.72
CA TRP A 218 -10.60 19.45 -4.27
C TRP A 218 -11.53 18.34 -3.78
N ARG A 219 -12.66 18.11 -4.45
CA ARG A 219 -13.55 16.96 -4.14
C ARG A 219 -12.82 15.63 -4.29
N ALA A 220 -12.01 15.47 -5.34
CA ALA A 220 -11.20 14.26 -5.54
C ALA A 220 -10.16 14.08 -4.41
N ILE A 221 -9.48 15.16 -3.99
CA ILE A 221 -8.52 15.12 -2.88
C ILE A 221 -9.20 14.75 -1.55
N LEU A 222 -10.37 15.32 -1.26
CA LEU A 222 -11.12 14.99 -0.04
C LEU A 222 -11.64 13.54 -0.07
N ALA A 223 -12.13 13.07 -1.22
CA ALA A 223 -12.52 11.67 -1.41
C ALA A 223 -11.32 10.74 -1.21
N LEU A 224 -10.11 11.09 -1.71
CA LEU A 224 -8.87 10.39 -1.42
C LEU A 224 -8.54 10.36 0.08
N GLY A 225 -8.76 11.46 0.78
CA GLY A 225 -8.58 11.52 2.24
C GLY A 225 -9.48 10.52 2.96
N LEU A 226 -10.76 10.49 2.61
CA LEU A 226 -11.74 9.57 3.17
C LEU A 226 -11.39 8.10 2.85
N THR A 227 -11.14 7.79 1.58
CA THR A 227 -10.76 6.42 1.18
C THR A 227 -9.45 5.99 1.83
N THR A 228 -8.49 6.90 2.01
CA THR A 228 -7.25 6.63 2.73
C THR A 228 -7.51 6.28 4.20
N ALA A 229 -8.32 7.05 4.93
CA ALA A 229 -8.64 6.77 6.32
C ALA A 229 -9.29 5.41 6.49
N LEU A 230 -10.32 5.13 5.67
CA LEU A 230 -11.06 3.87 5.72
C LEU A 230 -10.19 2.67 5.33
N SER A 231 -9.41 2.81 4.25
CA SER A 231 -8.54 1.73 3.79
C SER A 231 -7.45 1.41 4.80
N ARG A 232 -6.86 2.41 5.46
CA ARG A 232 -5.80 2.17 6.45
C ARG A 232 -6.33 1.51 7.72
N LEU A 233 -7.49 1.92 8.23
CA LEU A 233 -8.14 1.22 9.34
C LEU A 233 -8.40 -0.25 9.00
N ALA A 234 -8.95 -0.50 7.84
CA ALA A 234 -9.27 -1.85 7.38
C ALA A 234 -8.00 -2.68 7.10
N MET A 235 -6.96 -2.07 6.49
CA MET A 235 -5.70 -2.74 6.19
C MET A 235 -4.96 -3.19 7.45
N PHE A 236 -4.80 -2.31 8.43
CA PHE A 236 -4.11 -2.68 9.67
C PHE A 236 -4.89 -3.69 10.50
N ALA A 237 -6.24 -3.63 10.48
CA ALA A 237 -7.07 -4.66 11.08
C ALA A 237 -6.90 -6.02 10.37
N GLY A 238 -6.76 -6.03 9.05
CA GLY A 238 -6.45 -7.24 8.29
C GLY A 238 -5.04 -7.74 8.57
N LEU A 239 -4.06 -6.86 8.60
CA LEU A 239 -2.64 -7.17 8.83
C LEU A 239 -2.41 -7.79 10.23
N GLU A 240 -3.09 -7.28 11.26
CA GLU A 240 -3.08 -7.83 12.62
C GLU A 240 -3.56 -9.28 12.68
N GLN A 241 -4.57 -9.64 11.87
CA GLN A 241 -5.22 -10.97 11.93
C GLN A 241 -4.67 -11.98 10.91
N LEU A 242 -4.16 -11.51 9.77
CA LEU A 242 -3.71 -12.36 8.67
C LEU A 242 -2.17 -12.42 8.54
N GLY A 243 -1.45 -11.43 9.10
CA GLY A 243 -0.03 -11.24 8.82
C GLY A 243 0.24 -10.59 7.46
N GLY A 244 1.51 -10.25 7.21
CA GLY A 244 1.92 -9.45 6.05
C GLY A 244 1.64 -10.10 4.71
N ILE A 245 1.91 -11.39 4.59
CA ILE A 245 1.83 -12.10 3.31
C ILE A 245 0.36 -12.34 2.90
N GLU A 246 -0.48 -12.86 3.79
CA GLU A 246 -1.89 -13.08 3.48
C GLU A 246 -2.62 -11.75 3.20
N THR A 247 -2.27 -10.68 3.93
CA THR A 247 -2.77 -9.33 3.66
C THR A 247 -2.33 -8.85 2.28
N ALA A 248 -1.04 -8.97 1.93
CA ALA A 248 -0.52 -8.56 0.62
C ALA A 248 -1.20 -9.31 -0.54
N LEU A 249 -1.45 -10.61 -0.39
CA LEU A 249 -2.13 -11.41 -1.40
C LEU A 249 -3.61 -11.02 -1.57
N THR A 250 -4.32 -10.83 -0.46
CA THR A 250 -5.73 -10.44 -0.51
C THR A 250 -5.88 -9.02 -1.07
N SER A 251 -4.89 -8.15 -0.83
CA SER A 251 -4.86 -6.79 -1.37
C SER A 251 -4.71 -6.71 -2.89
N LEU A 252 -4.43 -7.81 -3.59
CA LEU A 252 -4.45 -7.85 -5.07
C LEU A 252 -5.82 -7.51 -5.68
N LEU A 253 -6.90 -7.63 -4.89
CA LEU A 253 -8.23 -7.15 -5.30
C LEU A 253 -8.23 -5.65 -5.59
N GLU A 254 -7.34 -4.87 -4.95
CA GLU A 254 -7.11 -3.45 -5.26
C GLU A 254 -6.83 -3.22 -6.75
N LEU A 255 -6.02 -4.10 -7.35
CA LEU A 255 -5.70 -4.02 -8.78
C LEU A 255 -6.95 -4.16 -9.65
N LEU A 256 -7.79 -5.17 -9.35
CA LEU A 256 -9.03 -5.40 -10.12
C LEU A 256 -9.97 -4.20 -10.03
N VAL A 257 -10.12 -3.63 -8.82
CA VAL A 257 -10.92 -2.41 -8.62
C VAL A 257 -10.31 -1.24 -9.40
N SER A 258 -9.00 -1.03 -9.32
CA SER A 258 -8.32 0.07 -10.02
C SER A 258 -8.46 -0.04 -11.55
N LEU A 259 -8.26 -1.23 -12.12
CA LEU A 259 -8.37 -1.44 -13.56
C LEU A 259 -9.80 -1.26 -14.06
N LEU A 260 -10.79 -1.77 -13.31
CA LEU A 260 -12.20 -1.59 -13.63
C LEU A 260 -12.59 -0.10 -13.61
N LEU A 261 -12.17 0.62 -12.57
CA LEU A 261 -12.47 2.05 -12.45
C LEU A 261 -11.72 2.88 -13.49
N ALA A 262 -10.46 2.55 -13.83
CA ALA A 262 -9.70 3.22 -14.87
C ALA A 262 -10.38 3.07 -16.24
N PHE A 263 -10.86 1.86 -16.55
CA PHE A 263 -11.64 1.61 -17.77
C PHE A 263 -12.96 2.39 -17.79
N LEU A 264 -13.74 2.34 -16.70
CA LEU A 264 -15.08 2.94 -16.65
C LEU A 264 -15.06 4.47 -16.55
N LEU A 265 -14.13 5.04 -15.78
CA LEU A 265 -14.14 6.47 -15.43
C LEU A 265 -13.10 7.30 -16.19
N LEU A 266 -11.97 6.70 -16.57
CA LEU A 266 -10.90 7.38 -17.32
C LEU A 266 -10.85 6.97 -18.79
N GLY A 267 -11.60 5.94 -19.20
CA GLY A 267 -11.59 5.41 -20.57
C GLY A 267 -10.26 4.74 -20.95
N GLU A 268 -9.42 4.39 -19.96
CA GLU A 268 -8.14 3.74 -20.21
C GLU A 268 -8.35 2.32 -20.73
N ARG A 269 -7.58 1.94 -21.76
CA ARG A 269 -7.56 0.58 -22.31
C ARG A 269 -6.16 0.04 -22.31
N LEU A 270 -6.01 -1.16 -21.78
CA LEU A 270 -4.73 -1.88 -21.81
C LEU A 270 -4.51 -2.44 -23.21
N THR A 271 -3.26 -2.34 -23.68
CA THR A 271 -2.83 -3.04 -24.90
C THR A 271 -2.68 -4.54 -24.63
N GLU A 272 -2.62 -5.37 -25.69
CA GLU A 272 -2.43 -6.82 -25.54
C GLU A 272 -1.15 -7.16 -24.74
N GLY A 273 -0.04 -6.44 -25.00
CA GLY A 273 1.21 -6.60 -24.25
C GLY A 273 1.06 -6.27 -22.77
N GLN A 274 0.29 -5.23 -22.43
CA GLN A 274 0.00 -4.85 -21.05
C GLN A 274 -0.91 -5.89 -20.35
N TRP A 275 -1.89 -6.45 -21.05
CA TRP A 275 -2.69 -7.56 -20.54
C TRP A 275 -1.83 -8.78 -20.23
N LEU A 276 -0.94 -9.16 -21.17
CA LEU A 276 -0.03 -10.29 -20.95
C LEU A 276 0.90 -10.02 -19.76
N GLY A 277 1.50 -8.83 -19.69
CA GLY A 277 2.34 -8.41 -18.57
C GLY A 277 1.61 -8.47 -17.22
N GLY A 278 0.38 -7.96 -17.17
CA GLY A 278 -0.49 -8.02 -15.99
C GLY A 278 -0.81 -9.47 -15.59
N MET A 279 -1.14 -10.33 -16.53
CA MET A 279 -1.38 -11.76 -16.26
C MET A 279 -0.14 -12.45 -15.70
N LEU A 280 1.06 -12.16 -16.21
CA LEU A 280 2.31 -12.72 -15.69
C LEU A 280 2.60 -12.24 -14.26
N LEU A 281 2.35 -10.97 -13.95
CA LEU A 281 2.44 -10.46 -12.58
C LEU A 281 1.46 -11.17 -11.66
N MET A 282 0.20 -11.29 -12.06
CA MET A 282 -0.82 -12.00 -11.27
C MET A 282 -0.46 -13.48 -11.07
N ALA A 283 0.04 -14.15 -12.10
CA ALA A 283 0.51 -15.54 -12.00
C ALA A 283 1.67 -15.66 -10.99
N SER A 284 2.65 -14.73 -11.03
CA SER A 284 3.73 -14.68 -10.04
C SER A 284 3.20 -14.58 -8.61
N LEU A 285 2.20 -13.73 -8.39
CA LEU A 285 1.60 -13.53 -7.07
C LEU A 285 0.77 -14.75 -6.62
N VAL A 286 0.00 -15.37 -7.50
CA VAL A 286 -0.73 -16.61 -7.20
C VAL A 286 0.23 -17.74 -6.83
N LEU A 287 1.38 -17.86 -7.50
CA LEU A 287 2.42 -18.81 -7.12
C LEU A 287 2.98 -18.59 -5.71
N MET A 288 2.85 -17.37 -5.16
CA MET A 288 3.26 -17.05 -3.79
C MET A 288 2.44 -17.82 -2.75
N THR A 289 1.15 -18.08 -3.00
CA THR A 289 0.29 -18.86 -2.07
C THR A 289 0.72 -20.30 -1.92
N ARG A 290 1.51 -20.84 -2.87
CA ARG A 290 1.98 -22.23 -2.90
C ARG A 290 3.36 -22.41 -2.25
N ASP A 291 4.05 -21.31 -1.90
CA ASP A 291 5.40 -21.40 -1.34
C ASP A 291 5.36 -21.76 0.15
N ARG A 292 5.83 -23.00 0.46
CA ARG A 292 5.89 -23.49 1.83
C ARG A 292 6.96 -22.77 2.67
N GLY A 293 8.03 -22.27 2.04
CA GLY A 293 9.09 -21.51 2.72
C GLY A 293 8.58 -20.20 3.33
N VAL A 294 7.71 -19.52 2.61
CA VAL A 294 7.06 -18.28 3.06
C VAL A 294 6.11 -18.55 4.24
N ARG A 295 5.40 -19.67 4.23
CA ARG A 295 4.48 -20.07 5.33
C ARG A 295 5.19 -20.51 6.61
N LEU A 296 6.37 -21.10 6.52
CA LEU A 296 7.17 -21.50 7.69
C LEU A 296 7.80 -20.27 8.37
N ALA A 297 8.04 -19.20 7.61
CA ALA A 297 8.57 -17.96 8.10
C ALA A 297 7.57 -17.15 8.96
N GLU A 298 6.27 -17.26 8.67
CA GLU A 298 5.20 -16.64 9.47
C GLU A 298 5.05 -17.30 10.86
N GLY A 299 5.37 -18.61 10.97
CA GLY A 299 5.30 -19.35 12.23
C GLY A 299 6.54 -19.27 13.12
N ASN A 300 7.66 -18.77 12.60
CA ASN A 300 8.96 -18.81 13.27
C ASN A 300 9.65 -17.43 13.34
N VAL A 301 8.91 -16.36 13.54
CA VAL A 301 9.53 -15.10 13.98
C VAL A 301 9.68 -15.22 15.52
N PRO A 302 10.85 -15.60 16.05
CA PRO A 302 11.09 -15.52 17.49
C PRO A 302 11.24 -14.03 17.78
N MET A 303 10.23 -13.42 18.36
CA MET A 303 10.39 -12.14 19.05
C MET A 303 10.97 -12.38 20.44
N GLU A 304 12.13 -12.99 20.48
CA GLU A 304 12.98 -12.95 21.66
C GLU A 304 14.01 -11.83 21.48
N TRP A 305 13.63 -10.64 21.83
CA TRP A 305 14.59 -9.66 22.32
C TRP A 305 14.93 -10.12 23.74
N ASP A 306 15.98 -10.96 23.84
CA ASP A 306 16.54 -11.40 25.12
C ASP A 306 17.01 -10.18 25.92
N ASN A 307 16.20 -9.77 26.89
CA ASN A 307 16.50 -8.75 27.87
C ASN A 307 17.41 -9.32 29.00
N THR A 308 18.32 -10.25 28.72
CA THR A 308 19.32 -10.73 29.65
C THR A 308 20.70 -10.23 29.27
N SER A 309 20.94 -8.92 29.47
CA SER A 309 22.28 -8.41 29.76
C SER A 309 22.21 -6.98 30.28
N ALA A 310 22.03 -6.81 31.56
CA ALA A 310 22.72 -5.90 32.50
C ALA A 310 21.86 -5.69 33.73
#